data_9b7be3c493b362c727808a541e4a7032
#
_entry.id   9b7be3c493b362c727808a541e4a7032
#
_cell.length_a   1.000
_cell.length_b   1.000
_cell.length_c   1.000
_cell.angle_alpha   90.00
_cell.angle_beta   90.00
_cell.angle_gamma   90.00
#
_symmetry.space_group_name_H-M   'P 1'
#
loop_
_entity.id
_entity.type
_entity.pdbx_description
1 polymer ?
#
loop_
_entity_poly.entity_id
_entity_poly.type
_entity_poly.pdbx_seq_one_letter_code
_entity_poly.pdbx_strand_id
1 'polypeptide(L)'
;MKQLLLNKIENREIVVGVIGLGYVGLPLAVEKAKAGFKTIGFDEQEVKVKMVNEGHNYIGDVVDKDLKRLVEEGRLSATSDFSFIKDVDFIAICVPTPLDIHQEPDLSCVRESTKSISKYLTKNTMVVLESTTYPGTTEEMLRPILEKSGLKCGVDFFLAFSPERVDPGNAIYKTKNTPMVSAASPPNAPTSPPRSTRPFWRRRCTV
;
A
#
# COMPACT_ATOMS: atom_id res chain seq x y z
N MET A 1 4.13 2.87 20.16
CA MET A 1 4.05 2.61 18.72
C MET A 1 2.68 2.95 18.12
N LYS A 2 1.61 2.21 18.44
CA LYS A 2 0.24 2.48 17.91
C LYS A 2 -0.21 3.94 18.06
N GLN A 3 -0.08 4.53 19.27
CA GLN A 3 -0.51 5.91 19.51
C GLN A 3 0.30 6.93 18.69
N LEU A 4 1.58 6.68 18.48
CA LEU A 4 2.45 7.53 17.64
C LEU A 4 1.93 7.59 16.19
N LEU A 5 1.64 6.41 15.60
CA LEU A 5 1.08 6.36 14.24
C LEU A 5 -0.29 7.01 14.15
N LEU A 6 -1.17 6.79 15.14
CA LEU A 6 -2.49 7.43 15.17
C LEU A 6 -2.38 8.95 15.22
N ASN A 7 -1.51 9.49 16.06
CA ASN A 7 -1.28 10.94 16.15
C ASN A 7 -0.75 11.49 14.82
N LYS A 8 0.23 10.83 14.20
CA LYS A 8 0.75 11.22 12.87
C LYS A 8 -0.35 11.19 11.79
N ILE A 9 -1.26 10.20 11.83
CA ILE A 9 -2.39 10.11 10.89
C ILE A 9 -3.35 11.29 11.10
N GLU A 10 -3.73 11.57 12.35
CA GLU A 10 -4.63 12.66 12.69
C GLU A 10 -4.07 14.03 12.27
N ASN A 11 -2.76 14.22 12.46
CA ASN A 11 -2.04 15.44 12.08
C ASN A 11 -1.66 15.52 10.60
N ARG A 12 -1.92 14.50 9.79
CA ARG A 12 -1.48 14.39 8.38
C ARG A 12 0.05 14.37 8.20
N GLU A 13 0.78 13.91 9.20
CA GLU A 13 2.25 13.88 9.23
C GLU A 13 2.85 12.56 8.70
N ILE A 14 2.03 11.53 8.48
CA ILE A 14 2.52 10.27 7.90
C ILE A 14 2.94 10.48 6.44
N VAL A 15 4.02 9.80 6.06
CA VAL A 15 4.43 9.62 4.68
C VAL A 15 3.86 8.29 4.17
N VAL A 16 3.09 8.37 3.09
CA VAL A 16 2.47 7.20 2.45
C VAL A 16 3.33 6.74 1.29
N GLY A 17 3.70 5.47 1.25
CA GLY A 17 4.34 4.80 0.13
C GLY A 17 3.33 3.91 -0.60
N VAL A 18 3.28 3.98 -1.91
CA VAL A 18 2.46 3.10 -2.74
C VAL A 18 3.36 2.36 -3.72
N ILE A 19 3.43 1.03 -3.59
CA ILE A 19 4.26 0.17 -4.43
C ILE A 19 3.42 -0.36 -5.60
N GLY A 20 3.86 -0.04 -6.83
CA GLY A 20 3.13 -0.35 -8.05
C GLY A 20 2.18 0.78 -8.42
N LEU A 21 2.50 1.52 -9.49
CA LEU A 21 1.72 2.67 -9.99
C LEU A 21 0.83 2.24 -11.18
N GLY A 22 0.14 1.11 -11.05
CA GLY A 22 -0.87 0.62 -12.00
C GLY A 22 -2.28 1.17 -11.73
N TYR A 23 -3.30 0.44 -12.22
CA TYR A 23 -4.72 0.80 -12.11
C TYR A 23 -5.23 0.98 -10.68
N VAL A 24 -4.59 0.33 -9.72
CA VAL A 24 -4.92 0.43 -8.30
C VAL A 24 -4.04 1.47 -7.63
N GLY A 25 -2.73 1.35 -7.79
CA GLY A 25 -1.78 2.13 -6.99
C GLY A 25 -1.74 3.61 -7.35
N LEU A 26 -1.79 3.99 -8.63
CA LEU A 26 -1.76 5.42 -8.99
C LEU A 26 -3.01 6.17 -8.51
N PRO A 27 -4.25 5.66 -8.71
CA PRO A 27 -5.44 6.27 -8.12
C PRO A 27 -5.38 6.36 -6.59
N LEU A 28 -4.89 5.30 -5.92
CA LEU A 28 -4.71 5.30 -4.47
C LEU A 28 -3.73 6.39 -4.02
N ALA A 29 -2.57 6.49 -4.67
CA ALA A 29 -1.56 7.51 -4.36
C ALA A 29 -2.12 8.93 -4.52
N VAL A 30 -2.87 9.18 -5.60
CA VAL A 30 -3.53 10.46 -5.86
C VAL A 30 -4.56 10.78 -4.77
N GLU A 31 -5.41 9.83 -4.38
CA GLU A 31 -6.42 10.06 -3.33
C GLU A 31 -5.78 10.26 -1.95
N LYS A 32 -4.67 9.58 -1.62
CA LYS A 32 -3.92 9.84 -0.38
C LYS A 32 -3.30 11.24 -0.38
N ALA A 33 -2.71 11.65 -1.49
CA ALA A 33 -2.16 13.00 -1.64
C ALA A 33 -3.26 14.09 -1.57
N LYS A 34 -4.43 13.88 -2.19
CA LYS A 34 -5.62 14.75 -2.05
C LYS A 34 -6.09 14.86 -0.61
N ALA A 35 -6.02 13.77 0.15
CA ALA A 35 -6.37 13.76 1.57
C ALA A 35 -5.37 14.53 2.45
N GLY A 36 -4.29 15.07 1.88
CA GLY A 36 -3.30 15.90 2.55
C GLY A 36 -2.07 15.15 3.05
N PHE A 37 -1.90 13.88 2.71
CA PHE A 37 -0.71 13.12 3.07
C PHE A 37 0.40 13.32 2.03
N LYS A 38 1.64 13.43 2.49
CA LYS A 38 2.80 13.30 1.59
C LYS A 38 2.86 11.87 1.07
N THR A 39 2.87 11.70 -0.24
CA THR A 39 2.77 10.39 -0.87
C THR A 39 3.93 10.16 -1.84
N ILE A 40 4.57 9.00 -1.76
CA ILE A 40 5.64 8.56 -2.65
C ILE A 40 5.17 7.29 -3.36
N GLY A 41 5.07 7.36 -4.67
CA GLY A 41 4.82 6.20 -5.51
C GLY A 41 6.13 5.48 -5.85
N PHE A 42 6.14 4.16 -5.81
CA PHE A 42 7.28 3.33 -6.17
C PHE A 42 6.89 2.44 -7.36
N ASP A 43 7.64 2.50 -8.45
CA ASP A 43 7.45 1.61 -9.60
C ASP A 43 8.82 1.32 -10.24
N GLU A 44 9.04 0.08 -10.67
CA GLU A 44 10.28 -0.33 -11.34
C GLU A 44 10.38 0.24 -12.77
N GLN A 45 9.24 0.62 -13.35
CA GLN A 45 9.19 1.20 -14.69
C GLN A 45 9.47 2.70 -14.64
N GLU A 46 10.69 3.09 -14.96
CA GLU A 46 11.12 4.50 -14.97
C GLU A 46 10.24 5.39 -15.84
N VAL A 47 9.65 4.84 -16.91
CA VAL A 47 8.71 5.59 -17.77
C VAL A 47 7.49 6.05 -16.96
N LYS A 48 6.90 5.19 -16.14
CA LYS A 48 5.78 5.55 -15.26
C LYS A 48 6.19 6.58 -14.21
N VAL A 49 7.35 6.35 -13.58
CA VAL A 49 7.93 7.28 -12.60
C VAL A 49 8.07 8.67 -13.21
N LYS A 50 8.64 8.76 -14.40
CA LYS A 50 8.81 10.03 -15.14
C LYS A 50 7.46 10.68 -15.45
N MET A 51 6.51 9.91 -16.01
CA MET A 51 5.16 10.43 -16.33
C MET A 51 4.47 11.00 -15.10
N VAL A 52 4.49 10.30 -13.96
CA VAL A 52 3.90 10.80 -12.72
C VAL A 52 4.57 12.09 -12.27
N ASN A 53 5.90 12.17 -12.25
CA ASN A 53 6.64 13.36 -11.81
C ASN A 53 6.46 14.56 -12.76
N GLU A 54 6.13 14.33 -14.03
CA GLU A 54 5.77 15.37 -14.99
C GLU A 54 4.28 15.74 -14.94
N GLY A 55 3.49 15.07 -14.08
CA GLY A 55 2.05 15.29 -13.97
C GLY A 55 1.27 14.73 -15.17
N HIS A 56 1.85 13.78 -15.90
CA HIS A 56 1.23 13.10 -17.04
C HIS A 56 0.55 11.82 -16.58
N ASN A 57 -0.76 11.75 -16.80
CA ASN A 57 -1.56 10.59 -16.44
C ASN A 57 -1.55 9.53 -17.57
N TYR A 58 -1.66 8.26 -17.16
CA TYR A 58 -1.82 7.09 -18.03
C TYR A 58 -2.91 6.14 -17.55
N ILE A 59 -3.69 6.54 -16.53
CA ILE A 59 -4.78 5.76 -15.93
C ILE A 59 -6.09 6.55 -16.03
N GLY A 60 -7.09 5.99 -16.71
CA GLY A 60 -8.37 6.68 -16.97
C GLY A 60 -9.14 7.15 -15.73
N ASP A 61 -8.94 6.52 -14.57
CA ASP A 61 -9.59 6.89 -13.31
C ASP A 61 -8.88 8.05 -12.56
N VAL A 62 -7.75 8.54 -13.06
CA VAL A 62 -7.02 9.68 -12.52
C VAL A 62 -7.26 10.92 -13.38
N VAL A 63 -7.51 12.05 -12.76
CA VAL A 63 -7.71 13.33 -13.44
C VAL A 63 -6.35 14.05 -13.59
N ASP A 64 -5.95 14.34 -14.83
CA ASP A 64 -4.67 14.99 -15.16
C ASP A 64 -4.40 16.25 -14.33
N LYS A 65 -5.40 17.12 -14.23
CA LYS A 65 -5.28 18.38 -13.47
C LYS A 65 -4.96 18.13 -12.00
N ASP A 66 -5.54 17.08 -11.41
CA ASP A 66 -5.30 16.74 -10.00
C ASP A 66 -3.88 16.18 -9.82
N LEU A 67 -3.46 15.25 -10.70
CA LEU A 67 -2.12 14.69 -10.67
C LEU A 67 -1.06 15.79 -10.76
N LYS A 68 -1.17 16.64 -11.78
CA LYS A 68 -0.25 17.75 -12.01
C LYS A 68 -0.15 18.68 -10.80
N ARG A 69 -1.29 19.12 -10.27
CA ARG A 69 -1.35 19.98 -9.09
C ARG A 69 -0.68 19.35 -7.87
N LEU A 70 -0.93 18.06 -7.59
CA LEU A 70 -0.35 17.37 -6.43
C LEU A 70 1.17 17.22 -6.54
N VAL A 71 1.69 17.03 -7.75
CA VAL A 71 3.13 16.98 -8.01
C VAL A 71 3.75 18.38 -7.85
N GLU A 72 3.14 19.41 -8.40
CA GLU A 72 3.60 20.81 -8.26
C GLU A 72 3.58 21.29 -6.80
N GLU A 73 2.59 20.84 -6.01
CA GLU A 73 2.51 21.10 -4.56
C GLU A 73 3.52 20.28 -3.73
N GLY A 74 4.27 19.35 -4.35
CA GLY A 74 5.19 18.45 -3.65
C GLY A 74 4.51 17.42 -2.74
N ARG A 75 3.22 17.19 -2.91
CA ARG A 75 2.43 16.21 -2.14
C ARG A 75 2.51 14.80 -2.72
N LEU A 76 2.75 14.68 -4.01
CA LEU A 76 2.94 13.42 -4.71
C LEU A 76 4.23 13.45 -5.49
N SER A 77 5.02 12.40 -5.35
CA SER A 77 6.20 12.13 -6.17
C SER A 77 6.28 10.65 -6.48
N ALA A 78 7.07 10.27 -7.49
CA ALA A 78 7.33 8.88 -7.81
C ALA A 78 8.84 8.62 -7.91
N THR A 79 9.26 7.38 -7.62
CA THR A 79 10.66 6.97 -7.71
C THR A 79 10.79 5.47 -8.01
N SER A 80 11.88 5.08 -8.67
CA SER A 80 12.33 3.69 -8.80
C SER A 80 13.33 3.28 -7.71
N ASP A 81 13.81 4.25 -6.91
CA ASP A 81 14.72 4.00 -5.79
C ASP A 81 13.95 3.61 -4.52
N PHE A 82 13.97 2.33 -4.20
CA PHE A 82 13.32 1.79 -3.00
C PHE A 82 14.01 2.17 -1.69
N SER A 83 15.19 2.82 -1.73
CA SER A 83 15.85 3.29 -0.50
C SER A 83 15.03 4.35 0.25
N PHE A 84 14.13 5.07 -0.44
CA PHE A 84 13.20 6.02 0.18
C PHE A 84 12.12 5.37 1.06
N ILE A 85 11.99 4.03 1.05
CA ILE A 85 11.10 3.31 1.97
C ILE A 85 11.44 3.60 3.44
N LYS A 86 12.70 3.89 3.76
CA LYS A 86 13.12 4.27 5.11
C LYS A 86 12.40 5.51 5.67
N ASP A 87 11.89 6.37 4.79
CA ASP A 87 11.23 7.63 5.12
C ASP A 87 9.68 7.50 5.11
N VAL A 88 9.16 6.29 4.92
CA VAL A 88 7.73 5.99 4.77
C VAL A 88 7.17 5.36 6.04
N ASP A 89 6.04 5.88 6.53
CA ASP A 89 5.33 5.35 7.69
C ASP A 89 4.26 4.31 7.33
N PHE A 90 3.65 4.42 6.14
CA PHE A 90 2.60 3.52 5.66
C PHE A 90 2.90 3.08 4.24
N ILE A 91 2.94 1.79 3.98
CA ILE A 91 3.25 1.20 2.68
C ILE A 91 2.06 0.38 2.20
N ALA A 92 1.50 0.73 1.04
CA ALA A 92 0.52 -0.08 0.33
C ALA A 92 1.19 -0.84 -0.83
N ILE A 93 1.02 -2.15 -0.88
CA ILE A 93 1.52 -3.00 -1.98
C ILE A 93 0.37 -3.23 -2.96
N CYS A 94 0.46 -2.61 -4.14
CA CYS A 94 -0.56 -2.59 -5.19
C CYS A 94 -0.01 -3.13 -6.53
N VAL A 95 0.86 -4.12 -6.47
CA VAL A 95 1.46 -4.73 -7.65
C VAL A 95 0.55 -5.76 -8.30
N PRO A 96 0.69 -6.03 -9.60
CA PRO A 96 -0.14 -7.01 -10.29
C PRO A 96 0.08 -8.43 -9.77
N THR A 97 -0.98 -9.23 -9.79
CA THR A 97 -1.00 -10.66 -9.48
C THR A 97 -1.72 -11.41 -10.60
N PRO A 98 -1.11 -11.52 -11.80
CA PRO A 98 -1.73 -12.21 -12.92
C PRO A 98 -1.94 -13.69 -12.59
N LEU A 99 -2.87 -14.34 -13.29
CA LEU A 99 -3.01 -15.78 -13.21
C LEU A 99 -1.91 -16.46 -14.04
N ASP A 100 -1.34 -17.51 -13.49
CA ASP A 100 -0.41 -18.37 -14.20
C ASP A 100 -1.16 -19.36 -15.13
N ILE A 101 -0.41 -20.29 -15.76
CA ILE A 101 -0.95 -21.32 -16.66
C ILE A 101 -1.87 -22.31 -15.95
N HIS A 102 -1.83 -22.39 -14.62
CA HIS A 102 -2.64 -23.28 -13.79
C HIS A 102 -3.85 -22.52 -13.18
N GLN A 103 -4.10 -21.27 -13.59
CA GLN A 103 -5.13 -20.40 -13.04
C GLN A 103 -4.90 -20.03 -11.55
N GLU A 104 -3.65 -20.08 -11.10
CA GLU A 104 -3.25 -19.66 -9.76
C GLU A 104 -2.64 -18.24 -9.80
N PRO A 105 -2.83 -17.41 -8.76
CA PRO A 105 -2.22 -16.07 -8.71
C PRO A 105 -0.68 -16.15 -8.68
N ASP A 106 -0.03 -15.56 -9.67
CA ASP A 106 1.42 -15.36 -9.63
C ASP A 106 1.77 -14.22 -8.66
N LEU A 107 2.37 -14.60 -7.54
CA LEU A 107 2.77 -13.67 -6.48
C LEU A 107 4.23 -13.20 -6.61
N SER A 108 4.87 -13.39 -7.75
CA SER A 108 6.27 -12.99 -7.97
C SER A 108 6.48 -11.50 -7.70
N CYS A 109 5.61 -10.63 -8.25
CA CYS A 109 5.70 -9.18 -8.03
C CYS A 109 5.51 -8.82 -6.55
N VAL A 110 4.58 -9.47 -5.85
CA VAL A 110 4.35 -9.25 -4.41
C VAL A 110 5.59 -9.67 -3.61
N ARG A 111 6.18 -10.80 -3.94
CA ARG A 111 7.39 -11.33 -3.29
C ARG A 111 8.59 -10.40 -3.48
N GLU A 112 8.86 -9.95 -4.70
CA GLU A 112 10.00 -9.07 -4.99
C GLU A 112 9.82 -7.70 -4.35
N SER A 113 8.62 -7.11 -4.45
CA SER A 113 8.30 -5.87 -3.75
C SER A 113 8.50 -6.00 -2.23
N THR A 114 8.04 -7.11 -1.63
CA THR A 114 8.22 -7.37 -0.20
C THR A 114 9.69 -7.50 0.18
N LYS A 115 10.53 -8.13 -0.67
CA LYS A 115 11.98 -8.19 -0.48
C LYS A 115 12.62 -6.80 -0.53
N SER A 116 12.20 -5.97 -1.48
CA SER A 116 12.69 -4.61 -1.61
C SER A 116 12.31 -3.76 -0.40
N ILE A 117 11.08 -3.89 0.10
CA ILE A 117 10.63 -3.26 1.35
C ILE A 117 11.50 -3.71 2.53
N SER A 118 11.73 -5.03 2.67
CA SER A 118 12.46 -5.61 3.80
C SER A 118 13.88 -5.03 3.97
N LYS A 119 14.54 -4.63 2.86
CA LYS A 119 15.88 -4.04 2.89
C LYS A 119 15.95 -2.69 3.60
N TYR A 120 14.88 -1.92 3.55
CA TYR A 120 14.82 -0.53 4.02
C TYR A 120 13.72 -0.30 5.06
N LEU A 121 13.05 -1.38 5.51
CA LEU A 121 11.97 -1.31 6.50
C LEU A 121 12.48 -0.72 7.82
N THR A 122 11.74 0.23 8.35
CA THR A 122 12.04 0.88 9.64
C THR A 122 10.99 0.55 10.69
N LYS A 123 11.31 0.87 11.96
CA LYS A 123 10.36 0.72 13.06
C LYS A 123 9.18 1.68 12.90
N ASN A 124 8.03 1.26 13.41
CA ASN A 124 6.75 1.98 13.36
C ASN A 124 6.12 2.09 11.96
N THR A 125 6.62 1.36 10.98
CA THR A 125 6.03 1.30 9.64
C THR A 125 4.83 0.34 9.63
N MET A 126 3.77 0.70 8.90
CA MET A 126 2.65 -0.19 8.60
C MET A 126 2.73 -0.63 7.14
N VAL A 127 2.74 -1.94 6.89
CA VAL A 127 2.73 -2.53 5.55
C VAL A 127 1.35 -3.15 5.31
N VAL A 128 0.73 -2.82 4.19
CA VAL A 128 -0.58 -3.34 3.79
C VAL A 128 -0.48 -3.98 2.42
N LEU A 129 -0.88 -5.25 2.31
CA LEU A 129 -1.05 -5.89 1.02
C LEU A 129 -2.44 -5.56 0.49
N GLU A 130 -2.51 -4.88 -0.65
CA GLU A 130 -3.77 -4.57 -1.34
C GLU A 130 -3.96 -5.39 -2.62
N SER A 131 -2.92 -6.03 -3.13
CA SER A 131 -3.00 -6.92 -4.29
C SER A 131 -3.90 -8.14 -4.01
N THR A 132 -4.61 -8.60 -5.04
CA THR A 132 -5.44 -9.82 -4.98
C THR A 132 -4.56 -11.04 -4.71
N THR A 133 -4.98 -11.87 -3.74
CA THR A 133 -4.24 -13.06 -3.34
C THR A 133 -5.13 -14.08 -2.63
N TYR A 134 -4.55 -15.21 -2.20
CA TYR A 134 -5.22 -16.26 -1.44
C TYR A 134 -5.03 -16.07 0.08
N PRO A 135 -5.91 -16.71 0.91
CA PRO A 135 -5.79 -16.66 2.36
C PRO A 135 -4.44 -17.21 2.85
N GLY A 136 -3.84 -16.51 3.82
CA GLY A 136 -2.55 -16.89 4.41
C GLY A 136 -1.34 -16.15 3.82
N THR A 137 -1.43 -15.55 2.64
CA THR A 137 -0.28 -14.91 1.96
C THR A 137 0.46 -13.91 2.85
N THR A 138 -0.24 -13.09 3.63
CA THR A 138 0.39 -12.12 4.55
C THR A 138 1.24 -12.79 5.61
N GLU A 139 0.72 -13.84 6.25
CA GLU A 139 1.42 -14.54 7.35
C GLU A 139 2.50 -15.50 6.84
N GLU A 140 2.23 -16.21 5.74
CA GLU A 140 3.08 -17.29 5.26
C GLU A 140 4.19 -16.79 4.32
N MET A 141 3.95 -15.69 3.61
CA MET A 141 4.92 -15.17 2.63
C MET A 141 5.46 -13.79 3.03
N LEU A 142 4.61 -12.77 3.24
CA LEU A 142 5.09 -11.41 3.49
C LEU A 142 5.83 -11.30 4.83
N ARG A 143 5.21 -11.78 5.91
CA ARG A 143 5.78 -11.69 7.26
C ARG A 143 7.19 -12.27 7.35
N PRO A 144 7.48 -13.52 6.91
CA PRO A 144 8.83 -14.08 6.98
C PRO A 144 9.85 -13.30 6.15
N ILE A 145 9.42 -12.67 5.04
CA ILE A 145 10.33 -11.85 4.22
C ILE A 145 10.62 -10.53 4.92
N LEU A 146 9.60 -9.85 5.46
CA LEU A 146 9.76 -8.57 6.15
C LEU A 146 10.60 -8.73 7.44
N GLU A 147 10.42 -9.83 8.18
CA GLU A 147 11.17 -10.12 9.40
C GLU A 147 12.67 -10.41 9.15
N LYS A 148 13.10 -10.63 7.88
CA LYS A 148 14.53 -10.67 7.52
C LYS A 148 15.24 -9.33 7.72
N SER A 149 14.51 -8.23 7.84
CA SER A 149 15.04 -6.93 8.26
C SER A 149 15.58 -6.93 9.70
N GLY A 150 15.32 -7.97 10.50
CA GLY A 150 15.59 -8.04 11.93
C GLY A 150 14.50 -7.44 12.81
N LEU A 151 13.45 -6.86 12.19
CA LEU A 151 12.29 -6.31 12.88
C LEU A 151 11.21 -7.38 13.06
N LYS A 152 10.39 -7.25 14.12
CA LYS A 152 9.31 -8.19 14.45
C LYS A 152 7.94 -7.60 14.14
N CYS A 153 7.13 -8.34 13.39
CA CYS A 153 5.74 -8.01 13.11
C CYS A 153 4.91 -7.94 14.41
N GLY A 154 4.08 -6.90 14.54
CA GLY A 154 3.26 -6.64 15.72
C GLY A 154 4.01 -5.99 16.89
N VAL A 155 5.35 -5.88 16.81
CA VAL A 155 6.21 -5.24 17.81
C VAL A 155 6.92 -4.02 17.23
N ASP A 156 7.67 -4.21 16.15
CA ASP A 156 8.45 -3.15 15.51
C ASP A 156 7.77 -2.55 14.29
N PHE A 157 6.97 -3.35 13.57
CA PHE A 157 6.15 -2.91 12.45
C PHE A 157 4.79 -3.60 12.45
N PHE A 158 3.84 -3.08 11.65
CA PHE A 158 2.52 -3.68 11.49
C PHE A 158 2.35 -4.25 10.08
N LEU A 159 1.60 -5.35 9.98
CA LEU A 159 1.25 -5.99 8.72
C LEU A 159 -0.26 -6.16 8.64
N ALA A 160 -0.84 -5.81 7.50
CA ALA A 160 -2.28 -5.93 7.27
C ALA A 160 -2.57 -6.38 5.83
N PHE A 161 -3.78 -6.87 5.62
CA PHE A 161 -4.35 -7.17 4.32
C PHE A 161 -5.61 -6.33 4.11
N SER A 162 -5.75 -5.72 2.95
CA SER A 162 -6.92 -4.98 2.52
C SER A 162 -7.21 -5.38 1.07
N PRO A 163 -8.16 -6.31 0.82
CA PRO A 163 -8.42 -6.77 -0.54
C PRO A 163 -8.89 -5.62 -1.42
N GLU A 164 -8.29 -5.51 -2.59
CA GLU A 164 -8.68 -4.54 -3.60
C GLU A 164 -10.10 -4.75 -4.08
N ARG A 165 -10.85 -3.65 -4.21
CA ARG A 165 -12.27 -3.63 -4.60
C ARG A 165 -12.55 -2.59 -5.68
N VAL A 166 -11.52 -2.03 -6.32
CA VAL A 166 -11.69 -1.08 -7.42
C VAL A 166 -12.26 -1.84 -8.63
N ASP A 167 -13.33 -1.29 -9.19
CA ASP A 167 -13.91 -1.69 -10.46
C ASP A 167 -13.59 -0.58 -11.48
N PRO A 168 -12.58 -0.78 -12.33
CA PRO A 168 -12.13 0.25 -13.26
C PRO A 168 -13.26 0.75 -14.16
N GLY A 169 -13.41 2.07 -14.26
CA GLY A 169 -14.47 2.68 -15.05
C GLY A 169 -15.85 2.73 -14.39
N ASN A 170 -16.03 2.20 -13.17
CA ASN A 170 -17.30 2.28 -12.46
C ASN A 170 -17.67 3.75 -12.18
N ALA A 171 -18.91 4.13 -12.53
CA ALA A 171 -19.38 5.50 -12.40
C ALA A 171 -19.69 5.91 -10.94
N ILE A 172 -20.04 4.95 -10.08
CA ILE A 172 -20.53 5.18 -8.71
C ILE A 172 -19.44 4.91 -7.69
N TYR A 173 -18.82 3.72 -7.75
CA TYR A 173 -17.80 3.30 -6.80
C TYR A 173 -16.40 3.64 -7.32
N LYS A 174 -15.74 4.55 -6.62
CA LYS A 174 -14.38 5.00 -6.89
C LYS A 174 -13.49 4.61 -5.72
N THR A 175 -12.17 4.70 -5.88
CA THR A 175 -11.18 4.39 -4.84
C THR A 175 -11.54 5.02 -3.47
N LYS A 176 -12.08 6.23 -3.45
CA LYS A 176 -12.42 6.97 -2.21
C LYS A 176 -13.69 6.52 -1.49
N ASN A 177 -14.66 5.90 -2.17
CA ASN A 177 -15.98 5.59 -1.60
C ASN A 177 -16.36 4.11 -1.63
N THR A 178 -15.49 3.25 -2.14
CA THR A 178 -15.67 1.80 -2.12
C THR A 178 -15.48 1.28 -0.70
N PRO A 179 -16.48 0.56 -0.12
CA PRO A 179 -16.32 -0.04 1.20
C PRO A 179 -15.25 -1.13 1.18
N MET A 180 -14.31 -1.07 2.12
CA MET A 180 -13.23 -2.04 2.23
C MET A 180 -13.23 -2.73 3.61
N VAL A 181 -12.80 -4.00 3.64
CA VAL A 181 -12.60 -4.77 4.87
C VAL A 181 -11.11 -5.03 5.00
N SER A 182 -10.47 -4.45 6.00
CA SER A 182 -9.05 -4.69 6.26
C SER A 182 -8.86 -5.58 7.48
N ALA A 183 -7.91 -6.51 7.40
CA ALA A 183 -7.50 -7.38 8.50
C ALA A 183 -6.02 -7.12 8.83
N ALA A 184 -5.71 -6.94 10.12
CA ALA A 184 -4.33 -6.77 10.58
C ALA A 184 -3.85 -8.01 11.31
N SER A 185 -2.56 -8.34 11.15
CA SER A 185 -1.88 -9.36 11.93
C SER A 185 -1.85 -8.95 13.41
N PRO A 186 -2.44 -9.73 14.34
CA PRO A 186 -2.38 -9.39 15.74
C PRO A 186 -0.95 -9.56 16.28
N PRO A 187 -0.53 -8.73 17.25
CA PRO A 187 0.71 -8.98 17.98
C PRO A 187 0.60 -10.34 18.65
N ASN A 188 1.57 -11.23 18.42
CA ASN A 188 1.63 -12.60 18.96
C ASN A 188 0.56 -13.59 18.42
N ALA A 189 0.13 -13.48 17.17
CA ALA A 189 -0.73 -14.51 16.58
C ALA A 189 0.01 -15.85 16.54
N PRO A 190 -0.57 -16.93 17.13
CA PRO A 190 -0.11 -18.28 16.83
C PRO A 190 -0.29 -18.55 15.33
N THR A 191 0.55 -19.39 14.77
CA THR A 191 0.59 -19.76 13.34
C THR A 191 -0.68 -20.48 12.82
N SER A 192 -1.78 -20.44 13.59
CA SER A 192 -3.08 -20.96 13.20
C SER A 192 -4.16 -19.89 13.48
N PRO A 193 -5.03 -19.56 12.51
CA PRO A 193 -6.01 -18.51 12.68
C PRO A 193 -7.07 -18.92 13.71
N PRO A 194 -7.36 -18.10 14.74
CA PRO A 194 -8.55 -18.29 15.57
C PRO A 194 -9.80 -17.93 14.76
N ARG A 195 -10.83 -18.74 14.87
CA ARG A 195 -12.13 -18.63 14.16
C ARG A 195 -12.99 -17.41 14.51
N SER A 196 -12.45 -16.35 15.10
CA SER A 196 -13.21 -15.12 15.38
C SER A 196 -12.30 -13.90 15.34
N THR A 197 -12.13 -13.32 14.17
CA THR A 197 -11.55 -11.99 14.04
C THR A 197 -12.67 -10.96 14.07
N ARG A 198 -12.84 -10.29 15.22
CA ARG A 198 -13.55 -8.99 15.20
C ARG A 198 -12.66 -7.99 14.47
N PRO A 199 -13.18 -7.25 13.46
CA PRO A 199 -12.37 -6.31 12.70
C PRO A 199 -11.89 -5.18 13.61
N PHE A 200 -10.57 -4.99 13.68
CA PHE A 200 -9.92 -3.94 14.49
C PHE A 200 -10.16 -2.52 13.93
N TRP A 201 -10.60 -2.39 12.69
CA TRP A 201 -10.91 -1.12 12.03
C TRP A 201 -12.39 -0.99 11.76
N ARG A 202 -13.18 -0.69 12.80
CA ARG A 202 -14.51 -0.12 12.66
C ARG A 202 -14.44 1.39 12.92
N ARG A 203 -13.76 2.11 12.06
CA ARG A 203 -14.05 3.53 11.81
C ARG A 203 -13.84 3.76 10.33
N ARG A 204 -14.84 4.36 9.69
CA ARG A 204 -14.78 4.83 8.33
C ARG A 204 -13.43 5.53 8.12
N CYS A 205 -12.53 4.97 7.31
CA CYS A 205 -11.62 5.79 6.57
C CYS A 205 -12.48 6.55 5.55
N THR A 206 -13.18 7.55 6.01
CA THR A 206 -13.53 8.66 5.12
C THR A 206 -12.21 9.30 4.78
N VAL A 207 -11.81 9.13 3.54
CA VAL A 207 -10.73 9.85 2.87
C VAL A 207 -10.92 11.33 3.09
#